data_2bc395d127d6a1d0e75d15d811205c8c
#
_entry.id   2bc395d127d6a1d0e75d15d811205c8c
#
_cell.length_a   1.000
_cell.length_b   1.000
_cell.length_c   1.000
_cell.angle_alpha   90.00
_cell.angle_beta   90.00
_cell.angle_gamma   90.00
#
_symmetry.space_group_name_H-M   'P 1'
#
loop_
_entity.id
_entity.type
_entity.pdbx_description
1 polymer ?
#
loop_
_entity_poly.entity_id
_entity_poly.type
_entity_poly.pdbx_seq_one_letter_code
_entity_poly.pdbx_strand_id
1 'polypeptide(L)'
;DVTFRPIKRDQYDDFVEFKVAGCGSFRVAVVCPLPVLSLQLPPICDLGYGAVNQVMSKTLSFTNDGDVDLTYEWRLDLPFHFEPKSGALAPGQTATVTCEFTPTDATVSVASAACLVTPAHDFHDGGVTCPFAIDVRAVGKYPFIRLSDKELDFGQVSVGKTVEKTIRVLNQTPFVVNVQCTRDAAEHDNVFKCNAMAWKSDKSIGLQSHEYVRISYT
;
A
#
# COMPACT_ATOMS: atom_id res chain seq x y z
N ASP A 1 7.23 45.79 24.22
CA ASP A 1 6.63 44.72 23.43
C ASP A 1 6.49 45.20 21.99
N VAL A 2 6.78 44.29 21.04
CA VAL A 2 6.55 44.51 19.61
C VAL A 2 5.41 43.61 19.20
N THR A 3 4.35 44.16 18.61
CA THR A 3 3.19 43.42 18.15
C THR A 3 3.18 43.47 16.61
N PHE A 4 3.09 42.32 15.98
CA PHE A 4 3.00 42.16 14.54
C PHE A 4 1.60 41.63 14.17
N ARG A 5 0.95 42.26 13.20
CA ARG A 5 -0.33 41.81 12.67
C ARG A 5 -0.34 41.89 11.15
N PRO A 6 -0.08 40.77 10.46
CA PRO A 6 -0.05 40.75 8.99
C PRO A 6 -1.46 41.00 8.44
N ILE A 7 -1.54 41.74 7.35
CA ILE A 7 -2.79 42.07 6.63
C ILE A 7 -2.93 41.33 5.29
N LYS A 8 -1.88 40.73 4.81
CA LYS A 8 -1.83 39.89 3.61
C LYS A 8 -0.72 38.81 3.76
N ARG A 9 -0.78 37.78 2.94
CA ARG A 9 0.26 36.75 2.88
C ARG A 9 1.44 37.29 2.08
N ASP A 10 2.45 37.82 2.81
CA ASP A 10 3.66 38.39 2.23
C ASP A 10 4.82 38.22 3.21
N GLN A 11 6.04 38.29 2.73
CA GLN A 11 7.19 38.40 3.59
C GLN A 11 7.28 39.82 4.12
N TYR A 12 7.50 39.98 5.41
CA TYR A 12 7.62 41.26 6.06
C TYR A 12 8.99 41.39 6.68
N ASP A 13 9.75 42.37 6.19
CA ASP A 13 11.06 42.74 6.73
C ASP A 13 11.02 44.21 7.13
N ASP A 14 11.33 44.50 8.39
CA ASP A 14 11.37 45.86 8.92
C ASP A 14 12.46 45.98 10.00
N PHE A 15 12.64 47.12 10.56
CA PHE A 15 13.58 47.33 11.66
C PHE A 15 13.03 48.29 12.70
N VAL A 16 13.41 48.09 13.94
CA VAL A 16 13.19 49.03 15.05
C VAL A 16 14.48 49.77 15.30
N GLU A 17 14.45 51.11 15.22
CA GLU A 17 15.61 51.96 15.48
C GLU A 17 15.54 52.57 16.86
N PHE A 18 16.58 52.33 17.66
CA PHE A 18 16.77 52.96 18.96
C PHE A 18 17.76 54.11 18.80
N LYS A 19 17.30 55.33 19.07
CA LYS A 19 18.15 56.54 19.05
C LYS A 19 18.57 56.90 20.49
N VAL A 20 19.88 56.90 20.71
CA VAL A 20 20.43 57.23 22.03
C VAL A 20 21.14 58.60 21.96
N ALA A 21 20.67 59.54 22.75
CA ALA A 21 21.25 60.90 22.76
C ALA A 21 22.77 60.82 23.11
N GLY A 22 23.59 61.35 22.20
CA GLY A 22 25.04 61.36 22.36
C GLY A 22 25.79 60.09 21.94
N CYS A 23 25.07 59.01 21.58
CA CYS A 23 25.71 57.72 21.20
C CYS A 23 25.33 57.18 19.81
N GLY A 24 24.40 57.81 19.11
CA GLY A 24 23.97 57.38 17.78
C GLY A 24 22.70 56.50 17.80
N SER A 25 22.48 55.71 16.72
CA SER A 25 21.32 54.84 16.57
C SER A 25 21.70 53.36 16.44
N PHE A 26 20.88 52.50 17.00
CA PHE A 26 20.99 51.02 16.91
C PHE A 26 19.75 50.47 16.25
N ARG A 27 19.90 49.53 15.29
CA ARG A 27 18.79 48.92 14.59
C ARG A 27 18.67 47.44 14.96
N VAL A 28 17.45 47.02 15.22
CA VAL A 28 17.09 45.62 15.41
C VAL A 28 16.19 45.23 14.25
N ALA A 29 16.62 44.27 13.44
CA ALA A 29 15.82 43.74 12.34
C ALA A 29 14.62 42.95 12.90
N VAL A 30 13.47 43.17 12.28
CA VAL A 30 12.24 42.39 12.53
C VAL A 30 11.92 41.68 11.21
N VAL A 31 11.98 40.35 11.24
CA VAL A 31 11.79 39.51 10.06
C VAL A 31 10.62 38.57 10.30
N CYS A 32 9.67 38.51 9.37
CA CYS A 32 8.58 37.58 9.39
C CYS A 32 8.53 36.81 8.05
N PRO A 33 9.15 35.64 7.97
CA PRO A 33 9.15 34.85 6.74
C PRO A 33 7.76 34.32 6.42
N LEU A 34 7.53 34.04 5.15
CA LEU A 34 6.32 33.34 4.71
C LEU A 34 6.29 31.90 5.23
N PRO A 35 5.14 31.44 5.75
CA PRO A 35 4.98 30.06 6.10
C PRO A 35 5.11 29.15 4.87
N VAL A 36 5.87 28.07 5.01
CA VAL A 36 6.11 27.08 3.97
C VAL A 36 5.19 25.88 4.18
N LEU A 37 4.28 25.66 3.22
CA LEU A 37 3.51 24.43 3.12
C LEU A 37 4.28 23.46 2.25
N SER A 38 4.77 22.38 2.83
CA SER A 38 5.51 21.35 2.10
C SER A 38 5.18 19.97 2.64
N LEU A 39 5.10 19.00 1.73
CA LEU A 39 4.84 17.62 2.06
C LEU A 39 5.78 16.71 1.26
N GLN A 40 6.61 15.97 1.97
CA GLN A 40 7.48 14.99 1.34
C GLN A 40 6.70 13.70 1.09
N LEU A 41 6.28 13.50 -0.16
CA LEU A 41 5.57 12.30 -0.64
C LEU A 41 6.48 11.42 -1.49
N PRO A 42 6.34 10.08 -1.42
CA PRO A 42 6.93 9.21 -2.43
C PRO A 42 6.26 9.47 -3.79
N PRO A 43 7.01 9.46 -4.90
CA PRO A 43 6.45 9.76 -6.22
C PRO A 43 5.49 8.68 -6.75
N ILE A 44 5.65 7.44 -6.28
CA ILE A 44 4.89 6.28 -6.77
C ILE A 44 4.49 5.37 -5.61
N CYS A 45 3.23 4.94 -5.59
CA CYS A 45 2.72 3.85 -4.78
C CYS A 45 2.45 2.64 -5.68
N ASP A 46 3.41 1.73 -5.78
CA ASP A 46 3.30 0.51 -6.58
C ASP A 46 2.88 -0.66 -5.67
N LEU A 47 1.65 -1.16 -5.84
CA LEU A 47 1.13 -2.31 -5.11
C LEU A 47 1.66 -3.65 -5.67
N GLY A 48 2.29 -3.62 -6.86
CA GLY A 48 2.83 -4.82 -7.49
C GLY A 48 1.76 -5.70 -8.14
N TYR A 49 1.93 -7.03 -8.01
CA TYR A 49 1.03 -8.03 -8.58
C TYR A 49 0.14 -8.63 -7.50
N GLY A 50 -1.14 -8.82 -7.82
CA GLY A 50 -2.09 -9.49 -6.95
C GLY A 50 -3.10 -10.36 -7.70
N ALA A 51 -3.73 -11.28 -6.98
CA ALA A 51 -4.76 -12.12 -7.55
C ALA A 51 -6.06 -11.33 -7.80
N VAL A 52 -6.72 -11.63 -8.91
CA VAL A 52 -8.07 -11.12 -9.19
C VAL A 52 -9.01 -11.49 -8.04
N ASN A 53 -9.85 -10.54 -7.63
CA ASN A 53 -10.78 -10.63 -6.49
C ASN A 53 -10.13 -10.79 -5.10
N GLN A 54 -8.82 -10.50 -4.98
CA GLN A 54 -8.15 -10.43 -3.68
C GLN A 54 -7.67 -9.01 -3.40
N VAL A 55 -7.78 -8.59 -2.14
CA VAL A 55 -7.32 -7.26 -1.71
C VAL A 55 -5.81 -7.22 -1.75
N MET A 56 -5.27 -6.23 -2.43
CA MET A 56 -3.87 -5.82 -2.38
C MET A 56 -3.76 -4.61 -1.47
N SER A 57 -2.74 -4.54 -0.65
CA SER A 57 -2.49 -3.39 0.21
C SER A 57 -1.01 -3.03 0.25
N LYS A 58 -0.73 -1.73 0.35
CA LYS A 58 0.61 -1.20 0.55
C LYS A 58 0.58 0.01 1.43
N THR A 59 1.42 0.01 2.44
CA THR A 59 1.60 1.14 3.34
C THR A 59 2.63 2.10 2.76
N LEU A 60 2.34 3.39 2.82
CA LEU A 60 3.24 4.48 2.46
C LEU A 60 3.31 5.50 3.60
N SER A 61 4.46 6.13 3.75
CA SER A 61 4.68 7.18 4.75
C SER A 61 5.02 8.49 4.04
N PHE A 62 4.58 9.60 4.62
CA PHE A 62 4.88 10.94 4.15
C PHE A 62 5.04 11.89 5.33
N THR A 63 5.82 12.95 5.13
CA THR A 63 6.24 13.84 6.22
C THR A 63 5.91 15.28 5.86
N ASN A 64 5.41 16.04 6.85
CA ASN A 64 5.32 17.48 6.77
C ASN A 64 6.74 18.05 6.92
N ASP A 65 7.37 18.43 5.83
CA ASP A 65 8.69 19.07 5.80
C ASP A 65 8.61 20.61 5.73
N GLY A 66 7.39 21.17 5.86
CA GLY A 66 7.12 22.58 6.05
C GLY A 66 7.29 23.02 7.51
N ASP A 67 6.98 24.29 7.78
CA ASP A 67 7.13 24.94 9.07
C ASP A 67 5.81 25.25 9.80
N VAL A 68 4.68 24.82 9.24
CA VAL A 68 3.33 25.03 9.78
C VAL A 68 2.56 23.72 9.96
N ASP A 69 1.67 23.70 10.95
CA ASP A 69 0.69 22.62 11.09
C ASP A 69 -0.21 22.56 9.86
N LEU A 70 -0.45 21.38 9.35
CA LEU A 70 -1.29 21.15 8.18
C LEU A 70 -2.31 20.04 8.41
N THR A 71 -3.39 20.11 7.65
CA THR A 71 -4.33 19.01 7.45
C THR A 71 -4.19 18.50 6.03
N TYR A 72 -4.36 17.19 5.85
CA TYR A 72 -4.34 16.56 4.55
C TYR A 72 -5.65 15.81 4.27
N GLU A 73 -6.02 15.74 3.00
CA GLU A 73 -7.15 14.94 2.50
C GLU A 73 -6.74 14.27 1.19
N TRP A 74 -6.86 12.96 1.14
CA TRP A 74 -6.64 12.19 -0.08
C TRP A 74 -7.88 12.22 -0.98
N ARG A 75 -7.67 12.61 -2.23
CA ARG A 75 -8.66 12.52 -3.31
C ARG A 75 -8.15 11.55 -4.36
N LEU A 76 -8.88 10.49 -4.54
CA LEU A 76 -8.53 9.40 -5.42
C LEU A 76 -9.79 8.82 -6.02
N ASP A 77 -9.75 8.59 -7.33
CA ASP A 77 -10.84 7.93 -8.02
C ASP A 77 -10.76 6.41 -7.81
N LEU A 78 -11.93 5.78 -7.74
CA LEU A 78 -12.01 4.32 -7.73
C LEU A 78 -11.17 3.73 -8.88
N PRO A 79 -10.52 2.59 -8.71
CA PRO A 79 -10.80 1.58 -7.68
C PRO A 79 -9.82 1.54 -6.49
N PHE A 80 -8.98 2.53 -6.31
CA PHE A 80 -8.02 2.59 -5.20
C PHE A 80 -8.59 3.33 -3.99
N HIS A 81 -8.13 2.97 -2.79
CA HIS A 81 -8.52 3.61 -1.53
C HIS A 81 -7.31 3.89 -0.66
N PHE A 82 -7.33 5.05 0.02
CA PHE A 82 -6.37 5.38 1.08
C PHE A 82 -7.04 5.39 2.45
N GLU A 83 -6.40 4.76 3.45
CA GLU A 83 -6.85 4.76 4.83
C GLU A 83 -5.67 5.05 5.77
N PRO A 84 -5.74 6.07 6.64
CA PRO A 84 -6.82 7.06 6.77
C PRO A 84 -6.89 8.03 5.58
N LYS A 85 -8.11 8.44 5.20
CA LYS A 85 -8.35 9.36 4.09
C LYS A 85 -7.87 10.78 4.38
N SER A 86 -7.87 11.19 5.65
CA SER A 86 -7.48 12.53 6.08
C SER A 86 -6.81 12.50 7.45
N GLY A 87 -6.10 13.56 7.78
CA GLY A 87 -5.46 13.74 9.06
C GLY A 87 -4.79 15.09 9.21
N ALA A 88 -4.06 15.27 10.31
CA ALA A 88 -3.29 16.48 10.59
C ALA A 88 -1.84 16.11 10.88
N LEU A 89 -0.92 17.00 10.54
CA LEU A 89 0.52 16.83 10.73
C LEU A 89 1.14 18.14 11.23
N ALA A 90 1.82 18.06 12.36
CA ALA A 90 2.72 19.13 12.82
C ALA A 90 4.02 19.13 11.96
N PRO A 91 4.78 20.24 11.95
CA PRO A 91 6.08 20.32 11.34
C PRO A 91 7.00 19.18 11.76
N GLY A 92 7.61 18.50 10.78
CA GLY A 92 8.47 17.33 10.99
C GLY A 92 7.74 16.02 11.30
N GLN A 93 6.43 16.04 11.47
CA GLN A 93 5.65 14.83 11.75
C GLN A 93 5.43 13.99 10.49
N THR A 94 5.50 12.65 10.66
CA THR A 94 5.25 11.67 9.60
C THR A 94 3.90 11.00 9.82
N ALA A 95 3.09 10.90 8.78
CA ALA A 95 1.90 10.06 8.73
C ALA A 95 2.16 8.79 7.92
N THR A 96 1.37 7.78 8.22
CA THR A 96 1.34 6.52 7.49
C THR A 96 -0.07 6.24 7.03
N VAL A 97 -0.23 5.92 5.74
CA VAL A 97 -1.51 5.54 5.15
C VAL A 97 -1.36 4.23 4.39
N THR A 98 -2.43 3.47 4.32
CA THR A 98 -2.49 2.23 3.55
C THR A 98 -3.28 2.47 2.28
N CYS A 99 -2.67 2.16 1.14
CA CYS A 99 -3.36 2.12 -0.14
C CYS A 99 -3.90 0.70 -0.36
N GLU A 100 -5.19 0.57 -0.64
CA GLU A 100 -5.86 -0.69 -0.93
C GLU A 100 -6.45 -0.69 -2.33
N PHE A 101 -6.42 -1.87 -2.95
CA PHE A 101 -6.95 -2.11 -4.29
C PHE A 101 -7.41 -3.57 -4.42
N THR A 102 -8.55 -3.79 -5.07
CA THR A 102 -9.04 -5.12 -5.41
C THR A 102 -9.22 -5.22 -6.93
N PRO A 103 -8.33 -5.94 -7.65
CA PRO A 103 -8.46 -6.11 -9.08
C PRO A 103 -9.69 -6.97 -9.42
N THR A 104 -10.50 -6.51 -10.34
CA THR A 104 -11.66 -7.28 -10.85
C THR A 104 -11.32 -8.10 -12.08
N ASP A 105 -10.16 -7.85 -12.71
CA ASP A 105 -9.68 -8.55 -13.90
C ASP A 105 -8.13 -8.55 -13.95
N ALA A 106 -7.57 -9.35 -14.84
CA ALA A 106 -6.14 -9.45 -15.10
C ALA A 106 -5.64 -8.27 -15.96
N THR A 107 -5.64 -7.08 -15.38
CA THR A 107 -5.27 -5.82 -16.05
C THR A 107 -4.28 -5.01 -15.23
N VAL A 108 -3.65 -4.03 -15.88
CA VAL A 108 -2.86 -2.98 -15.22
C VAL A 108 -3.80 -1.84 -14.85
N SER A 109 -3.83 -1.48 -13.59
CA SER A 109 -4.57 -0.33 -13.07
C SER A 109 -3.60 0.78 -12.67
N VAL A 110 -3.82 1.98 -13.18
CA VAL A 110 -3.02 3.17 -12.88
C VAL A 110 -3.96 4.32 -12.57
N ALA A 111 -3.65 5.07 -11.52
CA ALA A 111 -4.38 6.29 -11.16
C ALA A 111 -3.40 7.33 -10.60
N SER A 112 -3.79 8.60 -10.66
CA SER A 112 -3.08 9.67 -9.94
C SER A 112 -3.92 10.07 -8.73
N ALA A 113 -3.34 9.98 -7.55
CA ALA A 113 -3.96 10.38 -6.30
C ALA A 113 -3.51 11.79 -5.92
N ALA A 114 -4.45 12.67 -5.59
CA ALA A 114 -4.15 13.99 -5.07
C ALA A 114 -4.28 14.01 -3.55
N CYS A 115 -3.22 14.45 -2.88
CA CYS A 115 -3.25 14.82 -1.46
C CYS A 115 -3.45 16.33 -1.36
N LEU A 116 -4.62 16.76 -0.93
CA LEU A 116 -4.91 18.15 -0.70
C LEU A 116 -4.42 18.55 0.68
N VAL A 117 -3.54 19.54 0.73
CA VAL A 117 -2.93 20.03 1.96
C VAL A 117 -3.41 21.44 2.25
N THR A 118 -3.90 21.66 3.46
CA THR A 118 -4.40 22.95 3.94
C THR A 118 -3.73 23.29 5.27
N PRO A 119 -3.28 24.53 5.51
CA PRO A 119 -2.75 24.92 6.81
C PRO A 119 -3.84 24.78 7.88
N ALA A 120 -3.47 24.28 9.08
CA ALA A 120 -4.42 24.07 10.17
C ALA A 120 -4.97 25.38 10.78
N HIS A 121 -4.27 26.49 10.60
CA HIS A 121 -4.70 27.81 11.05
C HIS A 121 -5.12 28.66 9.86
N ASP A 122 -6.29 29.30 9.96
CA ASP A 122 -6.80 30.24 8.97
C ASP A 122 -5.84 31.43 8.82
N PHE A 123 -5.15 31.48 7.70
CA PHE A 123 -4.63 32.74 7.19
C PHE A 123 -5.83 33.49 6.59
N HIS A 124 -6.04 34.73 6.95
CA HIS A 124 -7.22 35.61 6.63
C HIS A 124 -7.63 35.66 5.14
N ASP A 125 -6.91 34.98 4.24
CA ASP A 125 -7.13 34.97 2.78
C ASP A 125 -7.78 33.67 2.25
N GLY A 126 -8.58 32.97 3.06
CA GLY A 126 -9.21 31.72 2.63
C GLY A 126 -8.15 30.64 2.34
N GLY A 127 -8.08 29.65 3.22
CA GLY A 127 -7.01 28.65 3.26
C GLY A 127 -6.52 28.17 1.90
N VAL A 128 -5.24 28.40 1.62
CA VAL A 128 -4.61 27.95 0.38
C VAL A 128 -4.47 26.43 0.44
N THR A 129 -5.24 25.74 -0.39
CA THR A 129 -5.10 24.29 -0.57
C THR A 129 -4.04 24.02 -1.63
N CYS A 130 -2.98 23.31 -1.25
CA CYS A 130 -1.92 22.89 -2.17
C CYS A 130 -2.12 21.41 -2.55
N PRO A 131 -2.27 21.09 -3.84
CA PRO A 131 -2.33 19.70 -4.28
C PRO A 131 -0.92 19.12 -4.41
N PHE A 132 -0.71 17.96 -3.78
CA PHE A 132 0.44 17.09 -4.01
C PHE A 132 -0.06 15.82 -4.70
N ALA A 133 0.67 15.29 -5.66
CA ALA A 133 0.25 14.14 -6.43
C ALA A 133 1.20 12.94 -6.26
N ILE A 134 0.63 11.74 -6.29
CA ILE A 134 1.35 10.47 -6.30
C ILE A 134 0.71 9.56 -7.34
N ASP A 135 1.55 8.88 -8.12
CA ASP A 135 1.07 7.85 -9.04
C ASP A 135 0.86 6.53 -8.29
N VAL A 136 -0.32 5.92 -8.48
CA VAL A 136 -0.69 4.65 -7.88
C VAL A 136 -0.84 3.62 -8.99
N ARG A 137 -0.24 2.45 -8.82
CA ARG A 137 -0.35 1.36 -9.79
C ARG A 137 -0.45 0.00 -9.13
N ALA A 138 -1.16 -0.90 -9.81
CA ALA A 138 -1.32 -2.29 -9.42
C ALA A 138 -1.54 -3.15 -10.67
N VAL A 139 -1.22 -4.44 -10.58
CA VAL A 139 -1.44 -5.39 -11.67
C VAL A 139 -2.23 -6.58 -11.15
N GLY A 140 -3.48 -6.71 -11.62
CA GLY A 140 -4.29 -7.90 -11.40
C GLY A 140 -3.80 -9.06 -12.27
N LYS A 141 -3.80 -10.27 -11.73
CA LYS A 141 -3.54 -11.51 -12.50
C LYS A 141 -4.38 -12.65 -11.99
N TYR A 142 -4.76 -13.55 -12.90
CA TYR A 142 -5.33 -14.84 -12.51
C TYR A 142 -4.25 -15.75 -11.94
N PRO A 143 -4.52 -16.49 -10.85
CA PRO A 143 -3.62 -17.54 -10.39
C PRO A 143 -3.36 -18.58 -11.46
N PHE A 144 -2.12 -19.00 -11.61
CA PHE A 144 -1.73 -20.05 -12.54
C PHE A 144 -0.90 -21.10 -11.85
N ILE A 145 -1.50 -22.30 -11.71
CA ILE A 145 -0.89 -23.48 -11.10
C ILE A 145 -0.60 -24.49 -12.19
N ARG A 146 0.59 -25.06 -12.17
CA ARG A 146 1.00 -26.16 -13.03
C ARG A 146 1.18 -27.44 -12.20
N LEU A 147 0.57 -28.52 -12.67
CA LEU A 147 0.79 -29.87 -12.14
C LEU A 147 1.86 -30.56 -12.98
N SER A 148 2.71 -31.39 -12.33
CA SER A 148 3.69 -32.24 -13.04
C SER A 148 3.01 -33.26 -13.92
N ASP A 149 1.88 -33.82 -13.43
CA ASP A 149 1.12 -34.87 -14.08
C ASP A 149 -0.36 -34.54 -14.00
N LYS A 150 -1.09 -34.83 -15.07
CA LYS A 150 -2.56 -34.70 -15.14
C LYS A 150 -3.28 -36.01 -14.86
N GLU A 151 -2.54 -37.12 -14.95
CA GLU A 151 -3.05 -38.46 -14.75
C GLU A 151 -2.01 -39.26 -13.99
N LEU A 152 -2.40 -40.10 -13.06
CA LEU A 152 -1.57 -41.02 -12.30
C LEU A 152 -2.03 -42.42 -12.54
N ASP A 153 -1.36 -43.10 -13.48
CA ASP A 153 -1.58 -44.54 -13.70
C ASP A 153 -0.75 -45.34 -12.70
N PHE A 154 -1.42 -46.01 -11.76
CA PHE A 154 -0.76 -46.89 -10.78
C PHE A 154 -0.39 -48.28 -11.37
N GLY A 155 -0.80 -48.57 -12.61
CA GLY A 155 -0.59 -49.85 -13.24
C GLY A 155 -1.29 -51.00 -12.49
N GLN A 156 -0.70 -52.20 -12.62
CA GLN A 156 -1.21 -53.40 -11.93
C GLN A 156 -0.62 -53.48 -10.52
N VAL A 157 -1.49 -53.36 -9.50
CA VAL A 157 -1.08 -53.47 -8.10
C VAL A 157 -1.71 -54.74 -7.50
N SER A 158 -0.86 -55.57 -6.87
CA SER A 158 -1.31 -56.78 -6.18
C SER A 158 -2.11 -56.45 -4.94
N VAL A 159 -3.15 -57.23 -4.63
CA VAL A 159 -3.97 -57.07 -3.44
C VAL A 159 -3.11 -57.07 -2.17
N GLY A 160 -3.34 -56.10 -1.28
CA GLY A 160 -2.59 -55.92 -0.04
C GLY A 160 -1.25 -55.19 -0.16
N LYS A 161 -0.88 -54.71 -1.36
CA LYS A 161 0.30 -53.84 -1.55
C LYS A 161 -0.15 -52.38 -1.68
N THR A 162 0.61 -51.50 -1.04
CA THR A 162 0.44 -50.05 -1.18
C THR A 162 1.48 -49.51 -2.18
N VAL A 163 1.04 -48.73 -3.15
CA VAL A 163 1.88 -48.00 -4.08
C VAL A 163 1.64 -46.49 -3.91
N GLU A 164 2.72 -45.72 -3.89
CA GLU A 164 2.65 -44.28 -3.73
C GLU A 164 3.15 -43.58 -5.00
N LYS A 165 2.45 -42.50 -5.40
CA LYS A 165 2.89 -41.57 -6.43
C LYS A 165 2.79 -40.13 -5.94
N THR A 166 3.65 -39.27 -6.51
CA THR A 166 3.74 -37.86 -6.07
C THR A 166 3.51 -36.94 -7.26
N ILE A 167 2.63 -35.97 -7.10
CA ILE A 167 2.42 -34.86 -8.04
C ILE A 167 3.10 -33.61 -7.47
N ARG A 168 3.82 -32.89 -8.30
CA ARG A 168 4.33 -31.57 -7.97
C ARG A 168 3.32 -30.50 -8.41
N VAL A 169 2.91 -29.64 -7.48
CA VAL A 169 2.05 -28.48 -7.71
C VAL A 169 2.92 -27.22 -7.70
N LEU A 170 3.10 -26.60 -8.85
CA LEU A 170 3.96 -25.44 -9.03
C LEU A 170 3.12 -24.17 -9.20
N ASN A 171 3.35 -23.17 -8.33
CA ASN A 171 2.82 -21.84 -8.53
C ASN A 171 3.70 -21.06 -9.51
N GLN A 172 3.15 -20.70 -10.67
CA GLN A 172 3.84 -19.91 -11.70
C GLN A 172 3.50 -18.41 -11.65
N THR A 173 2.71 -17.97 -10.65
CA THR A 173 2.37 -16.56 -10.49
C THR A 173 3.37 -15.79 -9.63
N PRO A 174 3.47 -14.45 -9.76
CA PRO A 174 4.37 -13.63 -8.97
C PRO A 174 3.81 -13.26 -7.58
N PHE A 175 2.83 -13.99 -7.06
CA PHE A 175 2.23 -13.81 -5.73
C PHE A 175 1.88 -15.16 -5.10
N VAL A 176 1.55 -15.14 -3.80
CA VAL A 176 1.12 -16.33 -3.07
C VAL A 176 -0.25 -16.77 -3.54
N VAL A 177 -0.42 -18.07 -3.80
CA VAL A 177 -1.70 -18.69 -4.19
C VAL A 177 -2.13 -19.69 -3.15
N ASN A 178 -3.39 -19.63 -2.74
CA ASN A 178 -4.00 -20.64 -1.88
C ASN A 178 -4.59 -21.75 -2.75
N VAL A 179 -4.21 -22.98 -2.47
CA VAL A 179 -4.63 -24.17 -3.22
C VAL A 179 -5.38 -25.09 -2.29
N GLN A 180 -6.59 -25.49 -2.69
CA GLN A 180 -7.37 -26.50 -2.02
C GLN A 180 -7.39 -27.77 -2.88
N CYS A 181 -7.17 -28.92 -2.25
CA CYS A 181 -7.32 -30.21 -2.88
C CYS A 181 -8.66 -30.82 -2.42
N THR A 182 -9.56 -31.00 -3.36
CA THR A 182 -10.86 -31.64 -3.11
C THR A 182 -10.94 -32.96 -3.86
N ARG A 183 -11.75 -33.87 -3.37
CA ARG A 183 -12.04 -35.13 -3.99
C ARG A 183 -13.55 -35.26 -4.14
N ASP A 184 -14.00 -35.59 -5.33
CA ASP A 184 -15.38 -36.00 -5.52
C ASP A 184 -15.61 -37.38 -4.86
N ALA A 185 -16.63 -37.49 -4.04
CA ALA A 185 -16.99 -38.75 -3.40
C ALA A 185 -17.34 -39.79 -4.46
N ALA A 186 -16.41 -40.69 -4.72
CA ALA A 186 -16.58 -41.78 -5.64
C ALA A 186 -16.75 -43.11 -4.88
N GLU A 187 -17.28 -44.13 -5.52
CA GLU A 187 -17.61 -45.45 -4.98
C GLU A 187 -16.47 -46.20 -4.28
N HIS A 188 -15.22 -45.68 -4.33
CA HIS A 188 -14.01 -46.33 -3.80
C HIS A 188 -13.29 -45.51 -2.74
N ASP A 189 -14.01 -45.06 -1.72
CA ASP A 189 -13.55 -44.05 -0.74
C ASP A 189 -12.33 -44.47 0.09
N ASN A 190 -12.04 -45.77 0.22
CA ASN A 190 -10.97 -46.29 1.08
C ASN A 190 -9.69 -46.72 0.34
N VAL A 191 -9.68 -46.70 -0.99
CA VAL A 191 -8.62 -47.28 -1.84
C VAL A 191 -7.52 -46.24 -2.10
N PHE A 192 -7.88 -44.98 -2.35
CA PHE A 192 -6.94 -43.91 -2.59
C PHE A 192 -6.87 -42.95 -1.39
N LYS A 193 -5.66 -42.71 -0.91
CA LYS A 193 -5.38 -41.70 0.13
C LYS A 193 -4.51 -40.59 -0.44
N CYS A 194 -4.87 -39.33 -0.19
CA CYS A 194 -4.12 -38.17 -0.63
C CYS A 194 -3.72 -37.33 0.60
N ASN A 195 -2.42 -37.03 0.78
CA ASN A 195 -1.98 -36.21 1.90
C ASN A 195 -2.49 -34.76 1.83
N ALA A 196 -2.76 -34.25 0.64
CA ALA A 196 -3.31 -32.90 0.44
C ALA A 196 -4.76 -32.76 0.95
N MET A 197 -5.51 -33.89 1.06
CA MET A 197 -6.85 -33.88 1.66
C MET A 197 -6.81 -33.71 3.18
N ALA A 198 -5.65 -33.90 3.80
CA ALA A 198 -5.43 -33.62 5.22
C ALA A 198 -5.13 -32.12 5.50
N TRP A 199 -5.03 -31.30 4.47
CA TRP A 199 -4.90 -29.85 4.64
C TRP A 199 -6.23 -29.31 5.17
N LYS A 200 -6.24 -28.90 6.44
CA LYS A 200 -7.44 -28.39 7.12
C LYS A 200 -7.89 -27.02 6.61
N SER A 201 -7.03 -26.36 5.82
CA SER A 201 -7.24 -25.06 5.21
C SER A 201 -6.52 -25.03 3.86
N ASP A 202 -6.78 -24.02 3.05
CA ASP A 202 -6.08 -23.77 1.81
C ASP A 202 -4.57 -23.75 2.04
N LYS A 203 -3.83 -24.51 1.25
CA LYS A 203 -2.36 -24.52 1.30
C LYS A 203 -1.81 -23.34 0.53
N SER A 204 -1.11 -22.44 1.21
CA SER A 204 -0.40 -21.33 0.58
C SER A 204 0.87 -21.82 -0.12
N ILE A 205 0.99 -21.53 -1.42
CA ILE A 205 2.19 -21.80 -2.22
C ILE A 205 2.81 -20.47 -2.61
N GLY A 206 4.05 -20.22 -2.16
CA GLY A 206 4.78 -18.98 -2.43
C GLY A 206 5.07 -18.75 -3.92
N LEU A 207 5.62 -17.57 -4.22
CA LEU A 207 6.01 -17.17 -5.57
C LEU A 207 6.93 -18.20 -6.18
N GLN A 208 6.63 -18.66 -7.40
CA GLN A 208 7.44 -19.62 -8.16
C GLN A 208 7.90 -20.83 -7.34
N SER A 209 7.19 -21.11 -6.24
CA SER A 209 7.45 -22.24 -5.34
C SER A 209 6.56 -23.42 -5.70
N HIS A 210 6.86 -24.57 -5.10
CA HIS A 210 6.09 -25.79 -5.34
C HIS A 210 5.83 -26.54 -4.04
N GLU A 211 4.78 -27.36 -4.08
CA GLU A 211 4.43 -28.32 -3.05
C GLU A 211 4.25 -29.71 -3.67
N TYR A 212 4.42 -30.74 -2.85
CA TYR A 212 4.24 -32.12 -3.28
C TYR A 212 2.97 -32.71 -2.69
N VAL A 213 2.16 -33.28 -3.57
CA VAL A 213 0.97 -34.04 -3.21
C VAL A 213 1.29 -35.52 -3.40
N ARG A 214 1.21 -36.28 -2.30
CA ARG A 214 1.41 -37.74 -2.31
C ARG A 214 0.06 -38.42 -2.35
N ILE A 215 -0.08 -39.35 -3.27
CA ILE A 215 -1.27 -40.19 -3.41
C ILE A 215 -0.85 -41.63 -3.25
N SER A 216 -1.49 -42.36 -2.33
CA SER A 216 -1.28 -43.77 -2.11
C SER A 216 -2.53 -44.56 -2.50
N TYR A 217 -2.29 -45.72 -3.09
CA TYR A 217 -3.28 -46.73 -3.44
C TYR A 217 -2.96 -48.02 -2.67
N THR A 218 -3.97 -48.59 -1.98
CA THR A 218 -3.80 -49.81 -1.18
C THR A 218 -4.87 -50.83 -1.54
#